data_663ddf991586a6a145656ccd4aa943fc
#
_entry.id   663ddf991586a6a145656ccd4aa943fc
#
_cell.length_a   1.000
_cell.length_b   1.000
_cell.length_c   1.000
_cell.angle_alpha   90.00
_cell.angle_beta   90.00
_cell.angle_gamma   90.00
#
_symmetry.space_group_name_H-M   'P 1'
#
loop_
_entity.id
_entity.type
_entity.pdbx_description
1 polymer ?
#
loop_
_entity_poly.entity_id
_entity_poly.type
_entity_poly.pdbx_seq_one_letter_code
_entity_poly.pdbx_strand_id
1 'polypeptide(L)'
;MEAIKKPVDVQAFINESGASTVLTQLKADINAREIASGKKFLVSDVFDAEGNQYVDMVQEGGGVWGIALLGYTYILEKMGIRFFSLAGTSAGAINTMLLAATGQKEEAKTERIIKDLLELPMFSFVDGKESNWYFTKSIKSAIQHFVLKANYVKKITTSIAWVLGLMAFFSIASFVMSLIFWNGWVQAVAGIALLCWLLLIGLIFFIKHRFKTLARAGYGLNEGKVFHEWITKILQNNDIQTLTDLKDHYSKTPATLQVRRDLVRDATVTEGAVIPPGNPMLTIITSEITTGNKIEFPRMWDMYWDSTNQVNPADFVRASMSIPVFFETFKIPVSRSISNCDKIWKDHINWNGKIPGFAEFVDGGALSNFPINVFYNPKYIIPRMPTFGIRLGGTNIQSAKNIKSVGEFFSALISTIRSNTDKDFMNRNKSFDLGIEVVDMDKHSWLNFFMEEKEKQEVFMQGAFAAARFLRRFDWENYKKERLKNNAVLEEQRMNPNNW
;
A
#
# COMPACT_ATOMS: atom_id res chain seq x y z
N MET A 1 30.78 6.25 -18.29
CA MET A 1 30.02 5.84 -19.49
C MET A 1 28.61 5.52 -19.04
N GLU A 2 27.68 6.45 -19.14
CA GLU A 2 26.27 6.17 -18.97
C GLU A 2 25.85 5.26 -20.14
N ALA A 3 25.43 4.05 -19.80
CA ALA A 3 24.83 3.16 -20.78
C ALA A 3 23.60 3.88 -21.35
N ILE A 4 23.58 4.10 -22.67
CA ILE A 4 22.41 4.62 -23.38
C ILE A 4 21.25 3.72 -23.02
N LYS A 5 20.36 4.17 -22.10
CA LYS A 5 19.12 3.45 -21.77
C LYS A 5 18.33 3.32 -23.08
N LYS A 6 18.09 2.08 -23.51
CA LYS A 6 17.14 1.83 -24.60
C LYS A 6 15.79 2.47 -24.23
N PRO A 7 15.14 3.16 -25.16
CA PRO A 7 13.81 3.69 -24.90
C PRO A 7 12.89 2.53 -24.48
N VAL A 8 12.15 2.73 -23.40
CA VAL A 8 11.23 1.72 -22.87
C VAL A 8 10.07 1.59 -23.84
N ASP A 9 9.87 0.41 -24.38
CA ASP A 9 8.72 0.09 -25.21
C ASP A 9 7.59 -0.47 -24.34
N VAL A 10 6.63 0.39 -24.00
CA VAL A 10 5.47 0.04 -23.18
C VAL A 10 4.59 -1.01 -23.86
N GLN A 11 4.43 -0.93 -25.19
CA GLN A 11 3.62 -1.90 -25.91
C GLN A 11 4.27 -3.28 -25.96
N ALA A 12 5.61 -3.33 -26.13
CA ALA A 12 6.35 -4.58 -26.00
C ALA A 12 6.15 -5.20 -24.62
N PHE A 13 6.30 -4.41 -23.53
CA PHE A 13 6.09 -4.87 -22.15
C PHE A 13 4.67 -5.46 -21.97
N ILE A 14 3.63 -4.74 -22.41
CA ILE A 14 2.23 -5.19 -22.30
C ILE A 14 1.98 -6.48 -23.08
N ASN A 15 2.53 -6.57 -24.30
CA ASN A 15 2.37 -7.76 -25.14
C ASN A 15 3.12 -8.97 -24.56
N GLU A 16 4.36 -8.79 -24.16
CA GLU A 16 5.20 -9.84 -23.58
C GLU A 16 4.65 -10.32 -22.22
N SER A 17 4.02 -9.44 -21.44
CA SER A 17 3.31 -9.83 -20.23
C SER A 17 2.09 -10.73 -20.48
N GLY A 18 1.54 -10.74 -21.69
CA GLY A 18 0.30 -11.44 -22.04
C GLY A 18 -0.99 -10.67 -21.73
N ALA A 19 -0.90 -9.45 -21.17
CA ALA A 19 -2.09 -8.67 -20.81
C ALA A 19 -2.96 -8.28 -22.02
N SER A 20 -2.35 -8.06 -23.18
CA SER A 20 -3.09 -7.82 -24.43
C SER A 20 -3.96 -9.01 -24.85
N THR A 21 -3.48 -10.23 -24.64
CA THR A 21 -4.26 -11.47 -24.90
C THR A 21 -5.43 -11.57 -23.92
N VAL A 22 -5.20 -11.31 -22.64
CA VAL A 22 -6.24 -11.28 -21.59
C VAL A 22 -7.33 -10.28 -21.95
N LEU A 23 -6.95 -9.08 -22.38
CA LEU A 23 -7.89 -8.04 -22.81
C LEU A 23 -8.73 -8.47 -24.02
N THR A 24 -8.09 -9.04 -25.03
CA THR A 24 -8.77 -9.51 -26.26
C THR A 24 -9.82 -10.57 -25.92
N GLN A 25 -9.46 -11.53 -25.09
CA GLN A 25 -10.38 -12.58 -24.65
C GLN A 25 -11.52 -12.00 -23.78
N LEU A 26 -11.23 -11.07 -22.87
CA LEU A 26 -12.25 -10.41 -22.05
C LEU A 26 -13.28 -9.67 -22.93
N LYS A 27 -12.80 -8.91 -23.92
CA LYS A 27 -13.69 -8.20 -24.86
C LYS A 27 -14.60 -9.17 -25.64
N ALA A 28 -14.06 -10.30 -26.07
CA ALA A 28 -14.85 -11.35 -26.76
C ALA A 28 -15.92 -11.94 -25.80
N ASP A 29 -15.57 -12.26 -24.56
CA ASP A 29 -16.48 -12.81 -23.57
C ASP A 29 -17.61 -11.83 -23.20
N ILE A 30 -17.29 -10.55 -23.02
CA ILE A 30 -18.28 -9.50 -22.73
C ILE A 30 -19.22 -9.31 -23.93
N ASN A 31 -18.69 -9.22 -25.14
CA ASN A 31 -19.50 -9.09 -26.35
C ASN A 31 -20.46 -10.28 -26.53
N ALA A 32 -19.97 -11.51 -26.33
CA ALA A 32 -20.80 -12.70 -26.34
C ALA A 32 -21.93 -12.65 -25.30
N ARG A 33 -21.64 -12.18 -24.10
CA ARG A 33 -22.63 -11.98 -23.04
C ARG A 33 -23.67 -10.92 -23.40
N GLU A 34 -23.26 -9.80 -24.00
CA GLU A 34 -24.17 -8.74 -24.47
C GLU A 34 -25.12 -9.26 -25.53
N ILE A 35 -24.61 -10.00 -26.53
CA ILE A 35 -25.41 -10.62 -27.58
C ILE A 35 -26.42 -11.62 -27.01
N ALA A 36 -25.98 -12.49 -26.08
CA ALA A 36 -26.83 -13.52 -25.47
C ALA A 36 -27.92 -12.94 -24.57
N SER A 37 -27.61 -11.86 -23.85
CA SER A 37 -28.53 -11.25 -22.86
C SER A 37 -29.37 -10.11 -23.47
N GLY A 38 -28.97 -9.53 -24.59
CA GLY A 38 -29.56 -8.29 -25.13
C GLY A 38 -29.29 -7.05 -24.26
N LYS A 39 -28.38 -7.15 -23.25
CA LYS A 39 -28.05 -6.06 -22.32
C LYS A 39 -26.60 -5.62 -22.49
N LYS A 40 -26.39 -4.30 -22.49
CA LYS A 40 -25.03 -3.73 -22.50
C LYS A 40 -24.30 -4.03 -21.21
N PHE A 41 -22.98 -4.16 -21.31
CA PHE A 41 -22.10 -4.27 -20.14
C PHE A 41 -22.10 -2.96 -19.34
N LEU A 42 -22.59 -3.02 -18.11
CA LEU A 42 -22.69 -1.88 -17.23
C LEU A 42 -21.99 -2.18 -15.92
N VAL A 43 -21.15 -1.24 -15.48
CA VAL A 43 -20.47 -1.26 -14.17
C VAL A 43 -20.87 -0.07 -13.31
N SER A 44 -21.50 0.97 -13.90
CA SER A 44 -21.85 2.21 -13.22
C SER A 44 -23.08 2.85 -13.86
N ASP A 45 -23.75 3.73 -13.10
CA ASP A 45 -24.81 4.58 -13.60
C ASP A 45 -24.29 5.95 -14.10
N VAL A 46 -22.98 6.23 -13.91
CA VAL A 46 -22.33 7.49 -14.30
C VAL A 46 -21.41 7.25 -15.48
N PHE A 47 -21.57 8.05 -16.54
CA PHE A 47 -20.80 7.93 -17.79
C PHE A 47 -20.57 9.31 -18.42
N ASP A 48 -19.59 9.39 -19.33
CA ASP A 48 -19.31 10.56 -20.15
C ASP A 48 -19.89 10.43 -21.57
N ALA A 49 -19.65 11.44 -22.41
CA ALA A 49 -20.14 11.44 -23.78
C ALA A 49 -19.49 10.34 -24.68
N GLU A 50 -18.28 9.92 -24.32
CA GLU A 50 -17.54 8.84 -24.99
C GLU A 50 -18.02 7.46 -24.56
N GLY A 51 -18.90 7.40 -23.55
CA GLY A 51 -19.45 6.16 -23.00
C GLY A 51 -18.55 5.49 -21.97
N ASN A 52 -17.49 6.16 -21.49
CA ASN A 52 -16.71 5.65 -20.37
C ASN A 52 -17.53 5.67 -19.09
N GLN A 53 -17.42 4.60 -18.29
CA GLN A 53 -18.16 4.44 -17.05
C GLN A 53 -17.28 4.76 -15.84
N TYR A 54 -17.80 5.51 -14.88
CA TYR A 54 -17.02 6.01 -13.74
C TYR A 54 -17.25 5.18 -12.47
N VAL A 55 -16.17 4.92 -11.74
CA VAL A 55 -16.16 4.16 -10.48
C VAL A 55 -15.26 4.85 -9.45
N ASP A 56 -15.53 4.62 -8.17
CA ASP A 56 -14.57 4.91 -7.11
C ASP A 56 -13.62 3.72 -6.95
N MET A 57 -12.31 3.97 -6.75
CA MET A 57 -11.29 2.93 -6.69
C MET A 57 -10.52 2.98 -5.38
N VAL A 58 -10.43 1.84 -4.70
CA VAL A 58 -9.62 1.66 -3.49
C VAL A 58 -8.55 0.61 -3.72
N GLN A 59 -7.30 0.93 -3.38
CA GLN A 59 -6.13 0.13 -3.68
C GLN A 59 -5.36 -0.23 -2.40
N GLU A 60 -5.19 -1.54 -2.18
CA GLU A 60 -4.46 -2.06 -1.02
C GLU A 60 -2.96 -1.80 -1.11
N GLY A 61 -2.30 -1.68 0.06
CA GLY A 61 -0.87 -1.63 0.18
C GLY A 61 -0.22 -3.00 -0.02
N GLY A 62 0.94 -3.04 -0.71
CA GLY A 62 1.60 -4.31 -1.01
C GLY A 62 3.05 -4.18 -1.50
N GLY A 63 3.76 -3.12 -1.18
CA GLY A 63 5.16 -2.94 -1.60
C GLY A 63 5.31 -3.01 -3.12
N VAL A 64 6.25 -3.83 -3.62
CA VAL A 64 6.50 -3.95 -5.06
C VAL A 64 5.38 -4.64 -5.86
N TRP A 65 4.40 -5.25 -5.19
CA TRP A 65 3.19 -5.77 -5.84
C TRP A 65 2.32 -4.68 -6.48
N GLY A 66 2.64 -3.39 -6.23
CA GLY A 66 2.01 -2.25 -6.92
C GLY A 66 2.00 -2.35 -8.45
N ILE A 67 2.92 -3.11 -9.06
CA ILE A 67 2.91 -3.42 -10.50
C ILE A 67 1.63 -4.16 -10.90
N ALA A 68 1.09 -5.04 -10.04
CA ALA A 68 -0.17 -5.73 -10.29
C ALA A 68 -1.36 -4.77 -10.30
N LEU A 69 -1.32 -3.71 -9.48
CA LEU A 69 -2.35 -2.66 -9.51
C LEU A 69 -2.41 -1.98 -10.89
N LEU A 70 -1.24 -1.75 -11.51
CA LEU A 70 -1.19 -1.20 -12.88
C LEU A 70 -1.76 -2.18 -13.91
N GLY A 71 -1.48 -3.48 -13.79
CA GLY A 71 -2.09 -4.49 -14.65
C GLY A 71 -3.62 -4.51 -14.53
N TYR A 72 -4.12 -4.34 -13.31
CA TYR A 72 -5.54 -4.27 -13.05
C TYR A 72 -6.18 -3.01 -13.65
N THR A 73 -5.63 -1.84 -13.37
CA THR A 73 -6.14 -0.56 -13.87
C THR A 73 -6.06 -0.46 -15.39
N TYR A 74 -5.00 -1.04 -16.01
CA TYR A 74 -4.88 -1.14 -17.46
C TYR A 74 -6.09 -1.82 -18.11
N ILE A 75 -6.50 -2.98 -17.61
CA ILE A 75 -7.67 -3.70 -18.13
C ILE A 75 -8.95 -2.88 -17.93
N LEU A 76 -9.15 -2.27 -16.75
CA LEU A 76 -10.32 -1.43 -16.49
C LEU A 76 -10.40 -0.27 -17.49
N GLU A 77 -9.31 0.46 -17.68
CA GLU A 77 -9.29 1.59 -18.62
C GLU A 77 -9.52 1.17 -20.07
N LYS A 78 -8.97 0.03 -20.49
CA LYS A 78 -9.20 -0.53 -21.85
C LYS A 78 -10.61 -1.07 -22.06
N MET A 79 -11.35 -1.29 -20.98
CA MET A 79 -12.78 -1.63 -20.99
C MET A 79 -13.70 -0.40 -20.85
N GLY A 80 -13.15 0.81 -20.98
CA GLY A 80 -13.92 2.06 -20.88
C GLY A 80 -14.32 2.43 -19.45
N ILE A 81 -13.59 1.95 -18.43
CA ILE A 81 -13.83 2.32 -17.04
C ILE A 81 -12.86 3.42 -16.63
N ARG A 82 -13.35 4.44 -15.94
CA ARG A 82 -12.60 5.59 -15.45
C ARG A 82 -12.76 5.74 -13.94
N PHE A 83 -11.81 6.42 -13.31
CA PHE A 83 -11.76 6.56 -11.85
C PHE A 83 -12.23 7.97 -11.45
N PHE A 84 -13.35 8.03 -10.72
CA PHE A 84 -13.89 9.29 -10.23
C PHE A 84 -13.18 9.70 -8.94
N SER A 85 -13.27 8.85 -7.91
CA SER A 85 -12.53 9.02 -6.65
C SER A 85 -11.49 7.93 -6.51
N LEU A 86 -10.38 8.24 -5.86
CA LEU A 86 -9.23 7.35 -5.71
C LEU A 86 -8.77 7.30 -4.25
N ALA A 87 -8.55 6.11 -3.73
CA ALA A 87 -7.94 5.92 -2.42
C ALA A 87 -6.90 4.80 -2.44
N GLY A 88 -5.87 4.93 -1.62
CA GLY A 88 -4.85 3.90 -1.52
C GLY A 88 -3.92 4.05 -0.33
N THR A 89 -3.24 2.96 -0.04
CA THR A 89 -2.25 2.84 1.03
C THR A 89 -0.96 2.27 0.45
N SER A 90 0.21 2.78 0.86
CA SER A 90 1.52 2.24 0.47
C SER A 90 1.66 2.13 -1.06
N ALA A 91 1.87 0.95 -1.63
CA ALA A 91 1.87 0.72 -3.07
C ALA A 91 0.59 1.23 -3.76
N GLY A 92 -0.58 1.03 -3.11
CA GLY A 92 -1.84 1.61 -3.55
C GLY A 92 -1.84 3.13 -3.56
N ALA A 93 -1.15 3.79 -2.61
CA ALA A 93 -0.99 5.24 -2.57
C ALA A 93 -0.17 5.76 -3.76
N ILE A 94 0.87 5.01 -4.18
CA ILE A 94 1.65 5.35 -5.39
C ILE A 94 0.73 5.36 -6.61
N ASN A 95 0.07 4.24 -6.89
CA ASN A 95 -0.80 4.14 -8.07
C ASN A 95 -1.96 5.14 -8.02
N THR A 96 -2.54 5.36 -6.84
CA THR A 96 -3.56 6.38 -6.59
C THR A 96 -3.08 7.79 -6.94
N MET A 97 -1.89 8.19 -6.48
CA MET A 97 -1.34 9.51 -6.80
C MET A 97 -1.01 9.64 -8.29
N LEU A 98 -0.42 8.62 -8.89
CA LEU A 98 -0.07 8.63 -10.32
C LEU A 98 -1.33 8.72 -11.20
N LEU A 99 -2.38 7.97 -10.88
CA LEU A 99 -3.67 8.07 -11.56
C LEU A 99 -4.36 9.43 -11.34
N ALA A 100 -4.18 10.04 -10.17
CA ALA A 100 -4.75 11.34 -9.87
C ALA A 100 -4.04 12.48 -10.60
N ALA A 101 -2.72 12.39 -10.75
CA ALA A 101 -1.87 13.43 -11.32
C ALA A 101 -1.75 13.36 -12.84
N THR A 102 -1.78 12.16 -13.43
CA THR A 102 -1.54 11.98 -14.86
C THR A 102 -2.79 12.28 -15.68
N GLY A 103 -2.75 13.30 -16.53
CA GLY A 103 -3.83 13.64 -17.47
C GLY A 103 -5.20 13.88 -16.86
N GLN A 104 -6.23 13.97 -17.70
CA GLN A 104 -7.60 14.26 -17.25
C GLN A 104 -8.36 12.99 -16.86
N LYS A 105 -9.49 13.12 -16.14
CA LYS A 105 -10.26 11.96 -15.62
C LYS A 105 -10.83 11.05 -16.72
N GLU A 106 -11.18 11.62 -17.84
CA GLU A 106 -11.72 10.90 -19.01
C GLU A 106 -10.67 10.10 -19.77
N GLU A 107 -9.39 10.38 -19.58
CA GLU A 107 -8.31 9.72 -20.30
C GLU A 107 -7.94 8.35 -19.68
N ALA A 108 -7.45 7.44 -20.52
CA ALA A 108 -6.73 6.26 -20.08
C ALA A 108 -5.27 6.63 -19.78
N LYS A 109 -4.81 6.39 -18.56
CA LYS A 109 -3.56 6.92 -18.02
C LYS A 109 -2.51 5.85 -17.75
N THR A 110 -2.96 4.61 -17.55
CA THR A 110 -2.09 3.52 -17.05
C THR A 110 -0.90 3.26 -17.95
N GLU A 111 -1.02 3.38 -19.29
CA GLU A 111 0.13 3.20 -20.20
C GLU A 111 1.23 4.25 -19.98
N ARG A 112 0.84 5.51 -19.69
CA ARG A 112 1.82 6.57 -19.33
C ARG A 112 2.49 6.25 -18.01
N ILE A 113 1.73 5.80 -17.03
CA ILE A 113 2.25 5.42 -15.69
C ILE A 113 3.19 4.20 -15.79
N ILE A 114 2.88 3.22 -16.61
CA ILE A 114 3.76 2.07 -16.88
C ILE A 114 5.11 2.56 -17.42
N LYS A 115 5.12 3.52 -18.35
CA LYS A 115 6.37 4.10 -18.86
C LYS A 115 7.21 4.68 -17.73
N ASP A 116 6.63 5.54 -16.90
CA ASP A 116 7.33 6.17 -15.77
C ASP A 116 7.89 5.14 -14.78
N LEU A 117 7.15 4.04 -14.55
CA LEU A 117 7.58 2.95 -13.68
C LEU A 117 8.72 2.12 -14.28
N LEU A 118 8.66 1.82 -15.58
CA LEU A 118 9.68 1.01 -16.26
C LEU A 118 11.00 1.78 -16.44
N GLU A 119 10.95 3.10 -16.56
CA GLU A 119 12.12 3.96 -16.60
C GLU A 119 12.86 4.00 -15.27
N LEU A 120 12.20 3.63 -14.18
CA LEU A 120 12.76 3.64 -12.85
C LEU A 120 13.43 2.29 -12.53
N PRO A 121 14.72 2.27 -12.20
CA PRO A 121 15.34 1.10 -11.61
C PRO A 121 14.83 0.99 -10.15
N MET A 122 13.91 0.07 -9.88
CA MET A 122 13.33 -0.14 -8.52
C MET A 122 14.39 -0.33 -7.44
N PHE A 123 15.56 -0.87 -7.83
CA PHE A 123 16.71 -0.99 -6.94
C PHE A 123 17.23 0.37 -6.42
N SER A 124 17.01 1.47 -7.15
CA SER A 124 17.42 2.80 -6.69
C SER A 124 16.69 3.27 -5.43
N PHE A 125 15.56 2.68 -5.10
CA PHE A 125 14.85 2.94 -3.83
C PHE A 125 15.58 2.40 -2.60
N VAL A 126 16.55 1.51 -2.80
CA VAL A 126 17.47 1.05 -1.76
C VAL A 126 18.60 2.07 -1.66
N ASP A 127 18.27 3.27 -1.16
CA ASP A 127 19.12 4.47 -1.13
C ASP A 127 19.87 4.67 0.21
N GLY A 128 20.07 3.60 0.97
CA GLY A 128 20.75 3.67 2.27
C GLY A 128 22.11 4.37 2.21
N LYS A 129 22.45 5.13 3.28
CA LYS A 129 23.63 5.97 3.40
C LYS A 129 24.91 5.26 2.98
N GLU A 130 25.61 5.82 2.01
CA GLU A 130 26.90 5.32 1.50
C GLU A 130 28.06 5.49 2.49
N SER A 131 27.86 6.18 3.61
CA SER A 131 28.91 6.62 4.55
C SER A 131 29.70 5.49 5.22
N ASN A 132 29.35 4.22 5.00
CA ASN A 132 30.10 3.05 5.47
C ASN A 132 30.08 1.92 4.41
N TRP A 133 30.91 2.09 3.39
CA TRP A 133 31.04 1.22 2.21
C TRP A 133 31.00 -0.29 2.47
N TYR A 134 31.70 -0.82 3.49
CA TYR A 134 31.69 -2.26 3.80
C TYR A 134 30.37 -2.74 4.38
N PHE A 135 29.72 -1.94 5.21
CA PHE A 135 28.56 -2.35 5.95
C PHE A 135 27.28 -2.24 5.11
N THR A 136 27.16 -1.21 4.29
CA THR A 136 26.01 -0.99 3.42
C THR A 136 25.89 -2.09 2.35
N LYS A 137 27.01 -2.50 1.75
CA LYS A 137 27.03 -3.56 0.74
C LYS A 137 26.70 -4.93 1.35
N SER A 138 27.22 -5.22 2.55
CA SER A 138 26.95 -6.47 3.28
C SER A 138 25.52 -6.52 3.81
N ILE A 139 24.96 -5.39 4.28
CA ILE A 139 23.56 -5.34 4.73
C ILE A 139 22.60 -5.38 3.54
N LYS A 140 22.85 -4.67 2.44
CA LYS A 140 22.08 -4.77 1.20
C LYS A 140 22.03 -6.23 0.72
N SER A 141 23.18 -6.91 0.71
CA SER A 141 23.28 -8.32 0.36
C SER A 141 22.55 -9.22 1.38
N ALA A 142 22.67 -8.93 2.68
CA ALA A 142 21.98 -9.69 3.73
C ALA A 142 20.47 -9.49 3.68
N ILE A 143 19.98 -8.28 3.44
CA ILE A 143 18.55 -7.99 3.26
C ILE A 143 18.05 -8.69 2.00
N GLN A 144 18.78 -8.65 0.91
CA GLN A 144 18.47 -9.36 -0.33
C GLN A 144 18.30 -10.86 -0.07
N HIS A 145 19.22 -11.48 0.69
CA HIS A 145 19.14 -12.88 1.08
C HIS A 145 18.06 -13.15 2.15
N PHE A 146 17.85 -12.21 3.06
CA PHE A 146 16.86 -12.31 4.14
C PHE A 146 15.42 -12.23 3.60
N VAL A 147 15.16 -11.31 2.67
CA VAL A 147 13.86 -11.12 2.03
C VAL A 147 13.52 -12.25 1.06
N LEU A 148 14.53 -12.72 0.31
CA LEU A 148 14.33 -13.79 -0.69
C LEU A 148 14.29 -15.21 -0.13
N LYS A 149 14.79 -15.45 1.11
CA LYS A 149 14.85 -16.79 1.71
C LYS A 149 14.49 -16.78 3.19
N ALA A 150 13.19 -16.85 3.50
CA ALA A 150 12.67 -16.99 4.88
C ALA A 150 13.36 -18.12 5.71
N ASN A 151 13.86 -19.15 5.05
CA ASN A 151 14.64 -20.24 5.69
C ASN A 151 16.03 -19.81 6.21
N TYR A 152 16.55 -18.66 5.76
CA TYR A 152 17.89 -18.21 6.15
C TYR A 152 17.92 -17.68 7.59
N VAL A 153 16.85 -17.01 8.03
CA VAL A 153 16.70 -16.52 9.41
C VAL A 153 16.77 -17.67 10.40
N LYS A 154 16.02 -18.75 10.12
CA LYS A 154 16.01 -19.94 10.97
C LYS A 154 17.39 -20.60 11.04
N LYS A 155 18.12 -20.66 9.93
CA LYS A 155 19.51 -21.18 9.91
C LYS A 155 20.46 -20.29 10.71
N ILE A 156 20.39 -18.95 10.56
CA ILE A 156 21.26 -18.02 11.28
C ILE A 156 20.97 -18.07 12.78
N THR A 157 19.71 -18.01 13.21
CA THR A 157 19.36 -18.07 14.63
C THR A 157 19.74 -19.40 15.27
N THR A 158 19.57 -20.50 14.56
CA THR A 158 20.03 -21.83 15.00
C THR A 158 21.56 -21.88 15.09
N SER A 159 22.29 -21.35 14.10
CA SER A 159 23.75 -21.30 14.13
C SER A 159 24.28 -20.44 15.27
N ILE A 160 23.68 -19.26 15.51
CA ILE A 160 24.05 -18.40 16.65
C ILE A 160 23.78 -19.12 17.99
N ALA A 161 22.64 -19.80 18.15
CA ALA A 161 22.33 -20.54 19.36
C ALA A 161 23.34 -21.69 19.60
N TRP A 162 23.76 -22.41 18.55
CA TRP A 162 24.81 -23.43 18.63
C TRP A 162 26.15 -22.83 19.03
N VAL A 163 26.57 -21.72 18.44
CA VAL A 163 27.83 -21.04 18.78
C VAL A 163 27.83 -20.59 20.25
N LEU A 164 26.74 -19.97 20.71
CA LEU A 164 26.59 -19.55 22.10
C LEU A 164 26.57 -20.74 23.06
N GLY A 165 25.89 -21.84 22.70
CA GLY A 165 25.88 -23.07 23.47
C GLY A 165 27.28 -23.72 23.60
N LEU A 166 28.03 -23.77 22.50
CA LEU A 166 29.43 -24.27 22.51
C LEU A 166 30.33 -23.34 23.32
N MET A 167 30.21 -22.02 23.19
CA MET A 167 30.98 -21.08 24.01
C MET A 167 30.71 -21.27 25.51
N ALA A 168 29.45 -21.39 25.90
CA ALA A 168 29.06 -21.63 27.29
C ALA A 168 29.62 -22.97 27.80
N PHE A 169 29.49 -24.02 27.00
CA PHE A 169 30.04 -25.37 27.33
C PHE A 169 31.56 -25.34 27.55
N PHE A 170 32.32 -24.79 26.61
CA PHE A 170 33.77 -24.69 26.73
C PHE A 170 34.21 -23.77 27.85
N SER A 171 33.46 -22.70 28.16
CA SER A 171 33.75 -21.84 29.31
C SER A 171 33.54 -22.56 30.66
N ILE A 172 32.45 -23.32 30.80
CA ILE A 172 32.16 -24.12 31.99
C ILE A 172 33.20 -25.25 32.12
N ALA A 173 33.48 -26.00 31.05
CA ALA A 173 34.47 -27.06 31.01
C ALA A 173 35.88 -26.53 31.41
N SER A 174 36.27 -25.40 30.83
CA SER A 174 37.55 -24.72 31.14
C SER A 174 37.62 -24.30 32.60
N PHE A 175 36.54 -23.75 33.17
CA PHE A 175 36.46 -23.35 34.57
C PHE A 175 36.61 -24.57 35.51
N VAL A 176 35.86 -25.67 35.25
CA VAL A 176 35.92 -26.89 36.03
C VAL A 176 37.32 -27.52 35.94
N MET A 177 37.91 -27.58 34.76
CA MET A 177 39.25 -28.14 34.57
C MET A 177 40.34 -27.30 35.26
N SER A 178 40.17 -25.98 35.32
CA SER A 178 41.10 -25.05 36.00
C SER A 178 41.10 -25.25 37.54
N LEU A 179 40.02 -25.79 38.08
CA LEU A 179 39.94 -26.12 39.55
C LEU A 179 40.64 -27.45 39.85
N ILE A 180 40.78 -28.35 38.87
CA ILE A 180 41.32 -29.69 39.08
C ILE A 180 42.81 -29.78 38.63
N PHE A 181 43.14 -29.16 37.52
CA PHE A 181 44.46 -29.25 36.88
C PHE A 181 45.08 -27.89 36.61
N TRP A 182 46.24 -27.62 37.23
CA TRP A 182 47.00 -26.39 36.97
C TRP A 182 48.11 -26.71 35.96
N ASN A 183 47.81 -26.71 34.68
CA ASN A 183 48.80 -26.88 33.61
C ASN A 183 48.59 -25.90 32.46
N GLY A 184 49.62 -25.73 31.59
CA GLY A 184 49.64 -24.74 30.52
C GLY A 184 48.50 -24.88 29.52
N TRP A 185 48.02 -26.12 29.26
CA TRP A 185 46.91 -26.35 28.32
C TRP A 185 45.56 -25.85 28.85
N VAL A 186 45.35 -26.01 30.15
CA VAL A 186 44.13 -25.52 30.80
C VAL A 186 44.09 -23.99 30.80
N GLN A 187 45.24 -23.33 31.04
CA GLN A 187 45.38 -21.87 30.97
C GLN A 187 45.14 -21.35 29.53
N ALA A 188 45.64 -22.08 28.51
CA ALA A 188 45.36 -21.71 27.09
C ALA A 188 43.87 -21.80 26.74
N VAL A 189 43.17 -22.86 27.18
CA VAL A 189 41.73 -23.01 26.97
C VAL A 189 40.95 -21.94 27.71
N ALA A 190 41.32 -21.59 28.95
CA ALA A 190 40.71 -20.48 29.68
C ALA A 190 40.93 -19.15 29.00
N GLY A 191 42.13 -18.91 28.47
CA GLY A 191 42.44 -17.72 27.68
C GLY A 191 41.56 -17.58 26.41
N ILE A 192 41.39 -18.67 25.68
CA ILE A 192 40.48 -18.71 24.50
C ILE A 192 39.05 -18.44 24.90
N ALA A 193 38.56 -19.05 25.99
CA ALA A 193 37.21 -18.79 26.50
C ALA A 193 37.01 -17.32 26.86
N LEU A 194 37.97 -16.72 27.55
CA LEU A 194 37.94 -15.29 27.88
C LEU A 194 37.93 -14.41 26.61
N LEU A 195 38.75 -14.71 25.64
CA LEU A 195 38.77 -13.99 24.35
C LEU A 195 37.40 -14.07 23.64
N CYS A 196 36.78 -15.25 23.63
CA CYS A 196 35.45 -15.42 23.06
C CYS A 196 34.39 -14.57 23.78
N TRP A 197 34.44 -14.49 25.11
CA TRP A 197 33.55 -13.61 25.89
C TRP A 197 33.80 -12.12 25.61
N LEU A 198 35.06 -11.70 25.50
CA LEU A 198 35.39 -10.33 25.15
C LEU A 198 34.87 -9.96 23.75
N LEU A 199 35.00 -10.88 22.78
CA LEU A 199 34.45 -10.71 21.42
C LEU A 199 32.92 -10.62 21.46
N LEU A 200 32.25 -11.46 22.26
CA LEU A 200 30.80 -11.40 22.43
C LEU A 200 30.33 -10.08 23.04
N ILE A 201 31.02 -9.60 24.09
CA ILE A 201 30.76 -8.30 24.73
C ILE A 201 30.96 -7.20 23.72
N GLY A 202 32.06 -7.22 22.96
CA GLY A 202 32.34 -6.28 21.87
C GLY A 202 31.23 -6.28 20.81
N LEU A 203 30.76 -7.47 20.43
CA LEU A 203 29.63 -7.62 19.49
C LEU A 203 28.33 -7.02 20.05
N ILE A 204 28.03 -7.26 21.34
CA ILE A 204 26.84 -6.67 22.00
C ILE A 204 26.93 -5.15 22.00
N PHE A 205 28.08 -4.57 22.36
CA PHE A 205 28.30 -3.11 22.29
C PHE A 205 28.20 -2.58 20.87
N PHE A 206 28.75 -3.30 19.89
CA PHE A 206 28.63 -2.94 18.48
C PHE A 206 27.16 -2.95 18.02
N ILE A 207 26.40 -3.99 18.34
CA ILE A 207 24.96 -4.09 18.04
C ILE A 207 24.21 -2.93 18.70
N LYS A 208 24.43 -2.70 20.00
CA LYS A 208 23.80 -1.58 20.73
C LYS A 208 24.11 -0.22 20.10
N HIS A 209 25.36 0.00 19.69
CA HIS A 209 25.75 1.21 18.98
C HIS A 209 25.02 1.35 17.63
N ARG A 210 24.87 0.25 16.89
CA ARG A 210 24.13 0.22 15.61
C ARG A 210 22.64 0.48 15.79
N PHE A 211 22.02 -0.10 16.81
CA PHE A 211 20.62 0.23 17.15
C PHE A 211 20.44 1.71 17.51
N LYS A 212 21.38 2.31 18.24
CA LYS A 212 21.36 3.75 18.51
C LYS A 212 21.50 4.60 17.24
N THR A 213 22.33 4.16 16.29
CA THR A 213 22.47 4.82 14.98
C THR A 213 21.21 4.68 14.15
N LEU A 214 20.59 3.48 14.13
CA LEU A 214 19.32 3.22 13.47
C LEU A 214 18.20 4.12 14.04
N ALA A 215 18.14 4.25 15.37
CA ALA A 215 17.16 5.14 16.03
C ALA A 215 17.35 6.62 15.61
N ARG A 216 18.59 7.08 15.47
CA ARG A 216 18.89 8.44 14.98
C ARG A 216 18.52 8.65 13.52
N ALA A 217 18.58 7.58 12.72
CA ALA A 217 18.21 7.55 11.30
C ALA A 217 16.73 7.26 11.06
N GLY A 218 15.84 7.45 12.04
CA GLY A 218 14.40 7.24 11.86
C GLY A 218 13.99 5.77 11.71
N TYR A 219 14.74 4.85 12.34
CA TYR A 219 14.44 3.41 12.41
C TYR A 219 14.37 2.67 11.07
N GLY A 220 14.89 3.26 9.98
CA GLY A 220 14.93 2.69 8.63
C GLY A 220 16.34 2.52 8.08
N LEU A 221 16.47 1.67 7.08
CA LEU A 221 17.73 1.38 6.38
C LEU A 221 17.92 2.29 5.16
N ASN A 222 16.84 2.83 4.61
CA ASN A 222 16.83 3.66 3.42
C ASN A 222 16.16 4.99 3.71
N GLU A 223 16.76 6.09 3.25
CA GLU A 223 16.20 7.44 3.46
C GLU A 223 14.88 7.64 2.70
N GLY A 224 14.70 6.93 1.57
CA GLY A 224 13.54 7.08 0.68
C GLY A 224 13.53 8.41 -0.08
N LYS A 225 14.70 9.08 -0.16
CA LYS A 225 14.87 10.34 -0.87
C LYS A 225 14.69 10.15 -2.38
N VAL A 226 15.35 9.12 -2.95
CA VAL A 226 15.24 8.81 -4.38
C VAL A 226 13.80 8.53 -4.78
N PHE A 227 13.04 7.83 -3.93
CA PHE A 227 11.63 7.58 -4.14
C PHE A 227 10.80 8.89 -4.12
N HIS A 228 11.03 9.74 -3.13
CA HIS A 228 10.36 11.02 -3.00
C HIS A 228 10.63 11.94 -4.20
N GLU A 229 11.90 12.04 -4.62
CA GLU A 229 12.33 12.82 -5.79
C GLU A 229 11.68 12.31 -7.09
N TRP A 230 11.55 10.98 -7.24
CA TRP A 230 10.91 10.37 -8.39
C TRP A 230 9.41 10.75 -8.48
N ILE A 231 8.66 10.61 -7.37
CA ILE A 231 7.25 11.04 -7.34
C ILE A 231 7.14 12.55 -7.62
N THR A 232 7.98 13.36 -6.97
CA THR A 232 8.00 14.83 -7.17
C THR A 232 8.20 15.18 -8.65
N LYS A 233 9.15 14.49 -9.32
CA LYS A 233 9.40 14.70 -10.74
C LYS A 233 8.21 14.35 -11.63
N ILE A 234 7.51 13.26 -11.35
CA ILE A 234 6.31 12.88 -12.10
C ILE A 234 5.21 13.92 -11.89
N LEU A 235 5.00 14.39 -10.67
CA LEU A 235 4.03 15.44 -10.38
C LEU A 235 4.37 16.73 -11.15
N GLN A 236 5.63 17.15 -11.12
CA GLN A 236 6.11 18.33 -11.87
C GLN A 236 5.92 18.17 -13.39
N ASN A 237 6.15 16.99 -13.95
CA ASN A 237 5.90 16.70 -15.36
C ASN A 237 4.42 16.80 -15.75
N ASN A 238 3.52 16.80 -14.77
CA ASN A 238 2.08 17.01 -14.93
C ASN A 238 1.62 18.37 -14.36
N ASP A 239 2.52 19.34 -14.27
CA ASP A 239 2.27 20.71 -13.80
C ASP A 239 1.74 20.79 -12.35
N ILE A 240 2.08 19.81 -11.51
CA ILE A 240 1.69 19.75 -10.10
C ILE A 240 2.93 19.91 -9.24
N GLN A 241 3.07 21.07 -8.58
CA GLN A 241 4.15 21.38 -7.65
C GLN A 241 3.68 21.43 -6.20
N THR A 242 2.44 21.86 -6.00
CA THR A 242 1.84 22.11 -4.70
C THR A 242 0.52 21.36 -4.53
N LEU A 243 0.03 21.31 -3.30
CA LEU A 243 -1.31 20.78 -3.03
C LEU A 243 -2.42 21.63 -3.68
N THR A 244 -2.19 22.93 -3.87
CA THR A 244 -3.13 23.77 -4.61
C THR A 244 -3.27 23.27 -6.05
N ASP A 245 -2.15 23.06 -6.74
CA ASP A 245 -2.15 22.54 -8.11
C ASP A 245 -2.82 21.17 -8.21
N LEU A 246 -2.53 20.27 -7.25
CA LEU A 246 -3.16 18.96 -7.21
C LEU A 246 -4.68 19.05 -7.00
N LYS A 247 -5.14 19.94 -6.11
CA LYS A 247 -6.58 20.16 -5.88
C LYS A 247 -7.26 20.69 -7.13
N ASP A 248 -6.66 21.69 -7.77
CA ASP A 248 -7.18 22.31 -9.00
C ASP A 248 -7.21 21.30 -10.15
N HIS A 249 -6.18 20.46 -10.28
CA HIS A 249 -6.13 19.41 -11.29
C HIS A 249 -7.17 18.32 -11.03
N TYR A 250 -7.21 17.79 -9.81
CA TYR A 250 -8.04 16.62 -9.47
C TYR A 250 -9.53 16.94 -9.32
N SER A 251 -9.89 18.17 -8.94
CA SER A 251 -11.29 18.59 -8.82
C SER A 251 -12.00 18.72 -10.16
N LYS A 252 -11.26 18.84 -11.26
CA LYS A 252 -11.85 18.91 -12.60
C LYS A 252 -12.58 17.62 -12.90
N THR A 253 -13.86 17.75 -13.23
CA THR A 253 -14.70 16.65 -13.69
C THR A 253 -15.08 16.88 -15.15
N PRO A 254 -15.22 15.84 -15.95
CA PRO A 254 -15.69 15.98 -17.32
C PRO A 254 -17.02 16.72 -17.34
N ALA A 255 -17.13 17.77 -18.18
CA ALA A 255 -18.36 18.55 -18.33
C ALA A 255 -19.54 17.70 -18.88
N THR A 256 -19.20 16.56 -19.49
CA THR A 256 -20.14 15.61 -20.12
C THR A 256 -20.62 14.51 -19.20
N LEU A 257 -20.23 14.53 -17.90
CA LEU A 257 -20.68 13.50 -16.94
C LEU A 257 -22.22 13.49 -16.83
N GLN A 258 -22.80 12.33 -17.01
CA GLN A 258 -24.23 12.10 -16.96
C GLN A 258 -24.58 10.91 -16.07
N VAL A 259 -25.76 10.93 -15.49
CA VAL A 259 -26.38 9.78 -14.82
C VAL A 259 -27.41 9.17 -15.77
N ARG A 260 -27.52 7.84 -15.80
CA ARG A 260 -28.50 7.14 -16.64
C ARG A 260 -29.94 7.66 -16.44
N ARG A 261 -30.61 8.00 -17.51
CA ARG A 261 -31.95 8.62 -17.48
C ARG A 261 -33.05 7.69 -16.98
N ASP A 262 -32.92 6.38 -17.18
CA ASP A 262 -33.88 5.38 -16.69
C ASP A 262 -33.95 5.29 -15.17
N LEU A 263 -32.94 5.80 -14.45
CA LEU A 263 -32.89 5.82 -12.99
C LEU A 263 -33.46 7.08 -12.36
N VAL A 264 -33.72 8.10 -13.15
CA VAL A 264 -34.33 9.37 -12.66
C VAL A 264 -35.77 9.17 -12.14
N ARG A 265 -36.40 8.04 -12.49
CA ARG A 265 -37.75 7.68 -12.05
C ARG A 265 -37.82 6.88 -10.76
N ASP A 266 -36.67 6.52 -10.16
CA ASP A 266 -36.64 5.78 -8.90
C ASP A 266 -37.07 6.72 -7.76
N ALA A 267 -37.99 6.29 -6.90
CA ALA A 267 -38.61 7.09 -5.85
C ALA A 267 -37.65 7.67 -4.80
N THR A 268 -36.39 7.30 -4.87
CA THR A 268 -35.30 7.84 -4.02
C THR A 268 -34.64 9.09 -4.63
N VAL A 269 -34.99 9.46 -5.86
CA VAL A 269 -34.49 10.65 -6.56
C VAL A 269 -35.67 11.58 -6.78
N THR A 270 -35.61 12.78 -6.23
CA THR A 270 -36.63 13.81 -6.44
C THR A 270 -36.82 14.01 -7.96
N GLU A 271 -38.07 13.94 -8.42
CA GLU A 271 -38.44 14.08 -9.82
C GLU A 271 -37.72 15.28 -10.48
N GLY A 272 -36.94 15.05 -11.51
CA GLY A 272 -36.28 16.07 -12.32
C GLY A 272 -34.86 16.47 -11.91
N ALA A 273 -34.30 15.98 -10.80
CA ALA A 273 -32.92 16.29 -10.41
C ALA A 273 -31.93 15.24 -10.94
N VAL A 274 -31.19 15.59 -11.99
CA VAL A 274 -29.91 14.89 -12.27
C VAL A 274 -28.99 15.25 -11.12
N ILE A 275 -28.82 14.35 -10.14
CA ILE A 275 -27.87 14.55 -9.06
C ILE A 275 -26.48 14.38 -9.71
N PRO A 276 -25.70 15.47 -9.86
CA PRO A 276 -24.34 15.32 -10.36
C PRO A 276 -23.59 14.43 -9.39
N PRO A 277 -22.65 13.59 -9.86
CA PRO A 277 -21.70 12.95 -8.95
C PRO A 277 -21.08 14.06 -8.11
N GLY A 278 -20.95 13.84 -6.80
CA GLY A 278 -20.34 14.82 -5.90
C GLY A 278 -18.91 15.17 -6.32
N ASN A 279 -18.22 15.96 -5.52
CA ASN A 279 -16.81 16.26 -5.79
C ASN A 279 -15.97 14.97 -5.69
N PRO A 280 -15.01 14.76 -6.61
CA PRO A 280 -14.12 13.62 -6.57
C PRO A 280 -13.23 13.69 -5.33
N MET A 281 -13.02 12.54 -4.69
CA MET A 281 -12.21 12.40 -3.49
C MET A 281 -10.89 11.72 -3.82
N LEU A 282 -9.78 12.29 -3.34
CA LEU A 282 -8.47 11.66 -3.33
C LEU A 282 -8.10 11.38 -1.87
N THR A 283 -7.72 10.13 -1.56
CA THR A 283 -7.34 9.76 -0.19
C THR A 283 -6.10 8.86 -0.19
N ILE A 284 -5.07 9.32 0.49
CA ILE A 284 -3.84 8.57 0.76
C ILE A 284 -3.75 8.34 2.26
N ILE A 285 -3.68 7.07 2.65
CA ILE A 285 -3.62 6.68 4.05
C ILE A 285 -2.18 6.61 4.51
N THR A 286 -1.90 7.20 5.67
CA THR A 286 -0.64 7.04 6.39
C THR A 286 -0.89 6.87 7.87
N SER A 287 0.08 6.28 8.58
CA SER A 287 0.01 6.07 10.03
C SER A 287 0.94 7.04 10.73
N GLU A 288 0.37 7.96 11.49
CA GLU A 288 1.11 8.92 12.31
C GLU A 288 1.34 8.29 13.69
N ILE A 289 2.61 8.07 14.05
CA ILE A 289 2.97 7.32 15.26
C ILE A 289 3.27 8.20 16.48
N THR A 290 3.38 9.53 16.32
CA THR A 290 3.64 10.45 17.42
C THR A 290 2.41 10.59 18.33
N THR A 291 1.22 10.56 17.73
CA THR A 291 -0.08 10.63 18.42
C THR A 291 -0.93 9.37 18.22
N GLY A 292 -0.47 8.42 17.40
CA GLY A 292 -1.12 7.13 17.19
C GLY A 292 -2.37 7.17 16.31
N ASN A 293 -2.40 8.04 15.30
CA ASN A 293 -3.57 8.27 14.48
C ASN A 293 -3.40 7.85 13.02
N LYS A 294 -4.51 7.38 12.42
CA LYS A 294 -4.62 7.24 10.97
C LYS A 294 -4.85 8.61 10.35
N ILE A 295 -4.01 9.00 9.40
CA ILE A 295 -4.11 10.28 8.69
C ILE A 295 -4.52 10.01 7.24
N GLU A 296 -5.45 10.83 6.76
CA GLU A 296 -6.02 10.78 5.42
C GLU A 296 -5.62 12.04 4.64
N PHE A 297 -4.56 11.95 3.87
CA PHE A 297 -4.14 13.03 2.98
C PHE A 297 -4.90 12.98 1.64
N PRO A 298 -5.19 14.14 1.03
CA PRO A 298 -4.86 15.49 1.46
C PRO A 298 -5.85 16.10 2.48
N ARG A 299 -6.92 15.43 2.88
CA ARG A 299 -7.98 16.01 3.73
C ARG A 299 -7.46 16.66 5.02
N MET A 300 -6.45 16.03 5.66
CA MET A 300 -5.89 16.46 6.94
C MET A 300 -4.57 17.25 6.80
N TRP A 301 -4.33 17.90 5.68
CA TRP A 301 -3.09 18.63 5.42
C TRP A 301 -2.86 19.78 6.41
N ASP A 302 -3.93 20.46 6.80
CA ASP A 302 -3.94 21.65 7.65
C ASP A 302 -3.53 21.39 9.12
N MET A 303 -3.39 20.12 9.51
CA MET A 303 -2.77 19.73 10.79
C MET A 303 -1.27 20.05 10.82
N TYR A 304 -0.60 20.14 9.68
CA TYR A 304 0.87 20.17 9.61
C TYR A 304 1.43 21.40 8.90
N TRP A 305 0.73 21.97 7.91
CA TRP A 305 1.18 23.09 7.10
C TRP A 305 0.23 24.28 7.17
N ASP A 306 0.79 25.48 7.04
CA ASP A 306 0.02 26.74 7.10
C ASP A 306 -0.75 27.03 5.80
N SER A 307 -0.27 26.54 4.66
CA SER A 307 -0.83 26.83 3.34
C SER A 307 -0.65 25.65 2.39
N THR A 308 -1.65 25.43 1.53
CA THR A 308 -1.60 24.42 0.47
C THR A 308 -0.45 24.62 -0.52
N ASN A 309 0.03 25.86 -0.67
CA ASN A 309 1.17 26.21 -1.54
C ASN A 309 2.52 25.75 -0.95
N GLN A 310 2.58 25.40 0.33
CA GLN A 310 3.79 24.89 0.97
C GLN A 310 3.89 23.37 0.94
N VAL A 311 2.83 22.70 0.52
CA VAL A 311 2.72 21.24 0.58
C VAL A 311 3.14 20.64 -0.75
N ASN A 312 4.19 19.82 -0.75
CA ASN A 312 4.50 18.96 -1.88
C ASN A 312 3.64 17.67 -1.77
N PRO A 313 2.76 17.38 -2.73
CA PRO A 313 1.91 16.18 -2.65
C PRO A 313 2.68 14.86 -2.63
N ALA A 314 3.95 14.84 -3.07
CA ALA A 314 4.84 13.69 -2.93
C ALA A 314 5.08 13.30 -1.47
N ASP A 315 4.97 14.24 -0.51
CA ASP A 315 5.09 13.99 0.91
C ASP A 315 4.04 13.00 1.41
N PHE A 316 2.83 13.06 0.87
CA PHE A 316 1.75 12.14 1.23
C PHE A 316 2.07 10.70 0.85
N VAL A 317 2.61 10.51 -0.36
CA VAL A 317 3.00 9.19 -0.86
C VAL A 317 4.23 8.69 -0.10
N ARG A 318 5.22 9.58 0.16
CA ARG A 318 6.42 9.24 0.94
C ARG A 318 6.05 8.83 2.36
N ALA A 319 5.13 9.54 3.02
CA ALA A 319 4.63 9.18 4.34
C ALA A 319 3.94 7.79 4.31
N SER A 320 3.04 7.57 3.33
CA SER A 320 2.31 6.31 3.16
C SER A 320 3.19 5.10 2.85
N MET A 321 4.37 5.33 2.24
CA MET A 321 5.35 4.30 1.86
C MET A 321 6.47 4.10 2.88
N SER A 322 6.40 4.72 4.05
CA SER A 322 7.43 4.59 5.10
C SER A 322 7.37 3.23 5.79
N ILE A 323 7.64 2.14 5.04
CA ILE A 323 7.63 0.76 5.53
C ILE A 323 8.64 0.63 6.67
N PRO A 324 8.22 0.30 7.92
CA PRO A 324 9.12 0.21 9.07
C PRO A 324 10.32 -0.70 8.80
N VAL A 325 11.48 -0.31 9.30
CA VAL A 325 12.77 -0.98 9.11
C VAL A 325 13.34 -0.83 7.69
N PHE A 326 12.51 -0.84 6.65
CA PHE A 326 12.98 -0.70 5.27
C PHE A 326 13.25 0.77 4.92
N PHE A 327 12.26 1.64 5.13
CA PHE A 327 12.43 3.10 4.99
C PHE A 327 12.50 3.79 6.36
N GLU A 328 13.23 4.90 6.44
CA GLU A 328 13.17 5.80 7.58
C GLU A 328 11.76 6.36 7.74
N THR A 329 11.35 6.61 8.99
CA THR A 329 10.10 7.32 9.28
C THR A 329 10.12 8.67 8.56
N PHE A 330 9.00 9.04 7.97
CA PHE A 330 8.89 10.36 7.35
C PHE A 330 8.45 11.38 8.39
N LYS A 331 9.22 12.47 8.53
CA LYS A 331 8.99 13.50 9.55
C LYS A 331 8.48 14.77 8.93
N ILE A 332 7.34 15.22 9.38
CA ILE A 332 6.75 16.49 8.97
C ILE A 332 6.79 17.45 10.17
N PRO A 333 7.45 18.63 10.03
CA PRO A 333 7.36 19.67 11.06
C PRO A 333 5.91 20.15 11.16
N VAL A 334 5.40 20.28 12.38
CA VAL A 334 4.08 20.90 12.58
C VAL A 334 4.29 22.41 12.67
N SER A 335 3.71 23.17 11.75
CA SER A 335 3.80 24.61 11.79
C SER A 335 3.05 25.18 12.99
N ARG A 336 3.73 26.03 13.76
CA ARG A 336 3.14 26.71 14.93
C ARG A 336 2.45 27.99 14.58
N SER A 337 2.54 28.45 13.33
CA SER A 337 1.86 29.65 12.84
C SER A 337 0.41 29.37 12.44
N ILE A 338 0.00 28.08 12.38
CA ILE A 338 -1.38 27.71 12.08
C ILE A 338 -2.34 28.35 13.08
N SER A 339 -3.20 29.23 12.59
CA SER A 339 -4.28 29.78 13.40
C SER A 339 -5.25 28.68 13.83
N ASN A 340 -5.61 28.66 15.11
CA ASN A 340 -6.52 27.65 15.67
C ASN A 340 -6.01 26.20 15.57
N CYS A 341 -4.71 25.98 15.64
CA CYS A 341 -4.09 24.66 15.55
C CYS A 341 -4.75 23.64 16.48
N ASP A 342 -5.00 23.99 17.75
CA ASP A 342 -5.67 23.09 18.71
C ASP A 342 -7.06 22.68 18.24
N LYS A 343 -7.82 23.59 17.61
CA LYS A 343 -9.14 23.29 17.09
C LYS A 343 -9.04 22.36 15.88
N ILE A 344 -8.11 22.58 14.96
CA ILE A 344 -7.91 21.74 13.78
C ILE A 344 -7.58 20.29 14.22
N TRP A 345 -6.66 20.14 15.16
CA TRP A 345 -6.29 18.82 15.67
C TRP A 345 -7.44 18.14 16.41
N LYS A 346 -8.24 18.90 17.17
CA LYS A 346 -9.43 18.38 17.81
C LYS A 346 -10.50 17.96 16.80
N ASP A 347 -10.75 18.76 15.78
CA ASP A 347 -11.78 18.49 14.77
C ASP A 347 -11.42 17.27 13.90
N HIS A 348 -10.13 17.08 13.55
CA HIS A 348 -9.69 15.95 12.73
C HIS A 348 -9.55 14.63 13.48
N ILE A 349 -8.92 14.66 14.66
CA ILE A 349 -8.52 13.44 15.38
C ILE A 349 -8.94 13.41 16.86
N ASN A 350 -9.77 14.35 17.27
CA ASN A 350 -10.20 14.54 18.67
C ASN A 350 -9.02 14.68 19.65
N TRP A 351 -7.92 15.30 19.22
CA TRP A 351 -6.74 15.51 20.04
C TRP A 351 -6.93 16.67 21.00
N ASN A 352 -6.70 16.41 22.30
CA ASN A 352 -6.79 17.43 23.36
C ASN A 352 -5.45 17.58 24.09
N GLY A 353 -4.38 16.91 23.63
CA GLY A 353 -3.04 16.99 24.21
C GLY A 353 -2.23 18.15 23.63
N LYS A 354 -1.01 18.30 24.13
CA LYS A 354 -0.05 19.26 23.56
C LYS A 354 0.30 18.86 22.12
N ILE A 355 0.23 19.80 21.20
CA ILE A 355 0.60 19.57 19.81
C ILE A 355 2.11 19.35 19.68
N PRO A 356 2.55 18.28 19.00
CA PRO A 356 3.97 17.99 18.83
C PRO A 356 4.63 19.00 17.90
N GLY A 357 5.95 19.20 18.04
CA GLY A 357 6.72 20.07 17.13
C GLY A 357 6.98 19.45 15.78
N PHE A 358 6.83 18.13 15.66
CA PHE A 358 6.89 17.35 14.42
C PHE A 358 6.03 16.09 14.58
N ALA A 359 5.56 15.56 13.47
CA ALA A 359 4.87 14.29 13.40
C ALA A 359 5.73 13.26 12.64
N GLU A 360 5.79 12.04 13.14
CA GLU A 360 6.47 10.92 12.51
C GLU A 360 5.47 9.97 11.86
N PHE A 361 5.73 9.64 10.60
CA PHE A 361 4.86 8.79 9.80
C PHE A 361 5.55 7.47 9.45
N VAL A 362 4.77 6.42 9.50
CA VAL A 362 5.10 5.10 8.96
C VAL A 362 4.06 4.69 7.93
N ASP A 363 4.32 3.59 7.22
CA ASP A 363 3.43 3.02 6.21
C ASP A 363 1.98 2.98 6.69
N GLY A 364 1.07 3.46 5.85
CA GLY A 364 -0.35 3.52 6.15
C GLY A 364 -0.96 2.17 6.48
N GLY A 365 -0.39 1.10 5.94
CA GLY A 365 -0.80 -0.27 6.23
C GLY A 365 -0.60 -0.69 7.68
N ALA A 366 0.08 0.08 8.52
CA ALA A 366 0.15 -0.20 9.95
C ALA A 366 -1.23 -0.05 10.63
N LEU A 367 -2.06 0.90 10.20
CA LEU A 367 -3.40 1.14 10.75
C LEU A 367 -4.55 0.79 9.81
N SER A 368 -4.40 0.96 8.49
CA SER A 368 -5.40 0.59 7.49
C SER A 368 -4.72 0.31 6.15
N ASN A 369 -4.65 -0.97 5.79
CA ASN A 369 -3.99 -1.40 4.56
C ASN A 369 -4.90 -1.34 3.33
N PHE A 370 -6.20 -1.48 3.54
CA PHE A 370 -7.22 -1.51 2.51
C PHE A 370 -8.40 -0.61 2.91
N PRO A 371 -8.30 0.72 2.68
CA PRO A 371 -9.23 1.70 3.21
C PRO A 371 -10.57 1.73 2.45
N ILE A 372 -11.24 0.59 2.31
CA ILE A 372 -12.46 0.42 1.51
C ILE A 372 -13.63 1.27 1.99
N ASN A 373 -13.59 1.72 3.23
CA ASN A 373 -14.64 2.51 3.87
C ASN A 373 -14.58 4.01 3.57
N VAL A 374 -13.51 4.52 2.94
CA VAL A 374 -13.32 5.98 2.78
C VAL A 374 -14.39 6.65 1.91
N PHE A 375 -14.99 5.90 0.98
CA PHE A 375 -16.09 6.39 0.13
C PHE A 375 -17.47 5.96 0.64
N TYR A 376 -17.53 5.29 1.80
CA TYR A 376 -18.80 4.87 2.38
C TYR A 376 -19.52 6.06 3.01
N ASN A 377 -20.74 6.33 2.50
CA ASN A 377 -21.62 7.30 3.10
C ASN A 377 -22.95 6.60 3.44
N PRO A 378 -23.30 6.48 4.74
CA PRO A 378 -24.51 5.79 5.16
C PRO A 378 -25.80 6.50 4.73
N LYS A 379 -25.73 7.78 4.32
CA LYS A 379 -26.89 8.51 3.78
C LYS A 379 -27.26 8.06 2.37
N TYR A 380 -26.33 7.46 1.61
CA TYR A 380 -26.57 6.98 0.26
C TYR A 380 -26.69 5.45 0.27
N ILE A 381 -27.91 4.97 0.35
CA ILE A 381 -28.23 3.54 0.40
C ILE A 381 -27.80 2.87 -0.91
N ILE A 382 -28.18 3.47 -2.04
CA ILE A 382 -27.84 2.99 -3.38
C ILE A 382 -26.88 4.01 -4.03
N PRO A 383 -25.60 3.66 -4.21
CA PRO A 383 -24.65 4.55 -4.87
C PRO A 383 -24.94 4.61 -6.38
N ARG A 384 -24.59 5.72 -7.02
CA ARG A 384 -24.62 5.87 -8.49
C ARG A 384 -23.38 5.30 -9.17
N MET A 385 -22.31 5.16 -8.42
CA MET A 385 -21.05 4.52 -8.84
C MET A 385 -20.70 3.44 -7.82
N PRO A 386 -20.17 2.29 -8.26
CA PRO A 386 -19.64 1.30 -7.34
C PRO A 386 -18.32 1.76 -6.75
N THR A 387 -17.98 1.24 -5.58
CA THR A 387 -16.62 1.26 -5.08
C THR A 387 -15.93 -0.03 -5.49
N PHE A 388 -14.92 0.05 -6.35
CA PHE A 388 -14.06 -1.07 -6.70
C PHE A 388 -12.88 -1.11 -5.77
N GLY A 389 -12.61 -2.28 -5.21
CA GLY A 389 -11.50 -2.53 -4.31
C GLY A 389 -10.55 -3.56 -4.90
N ILE A 390 -9.25 -3.23 -4.91
CA ILE A 390 -8.20 -4.18 -5.32
C ILE A 390 -7.40 -4.55 -4.08
N ARG A 391 -7.37 -5.85 -3.77
CA ARG A 391 -6.55 -6.42 -2.71
C ARG A 391 -5.38 -7.19 -3.29
N LEU A 392 -4.26 -7.17 -2.57
CA LEU A 392 -3.04 -7.87 -2.93
C LEU A 392 -2.76 -8.98 -1.90
N GLY A 393 -2.72 -10.23 -2.33
CA GLY A 393 -2.45 -11.35 -1.42
C GLY A 393 -2.74 -12.71 -2.02
N GLY A 394 -2.65 -13.75 -1.19
CA GLY A 394 -2.99 -15.10 -1.60
C GLY A 394 -4.50 -15.37 -1.52
N THR A 395 -4.97 -16.24 -2.38
CA THR A 395 -6.37 -16.70 -2.40
C THR A 395 -6.72 -17.58 -1.19
N ASN A 396 -5.72 -18.13 -0.50
CA ASN A 396 -5.87 -18.95 0.71
C ASN A 396 -6.03 -18.14 2.00
N ILE A 397 -6.82 -17.07 1.98
CA ILE A 397 -6.95 -16.08 3.05
C ILE A 397 -7.56 -16.65 4.35
N GLN A 398 -8.17 -17.82 4.32
CA GLN A 398 -8.90 -18.37 5.47
C GLN A 398 -8.24 -19.58 6.17
N SER A 399 -6.97 -19.88 5.90
CA SER A 399 -6.31 -20.94 6.67
C SER A 399 -5.91 -20.43 8.07
N ALA A 400 -6.36 -21.13 9.10
CA ALA A 400 -5.93 -20.87 10.47
C ALA A 400 -4.40 -21.03 10.57
N LYS A 401 -3.73 -19.98 11.05
CA LYS A 401 -2.27 -20.03 11.26
C LYS A 401 -1.97 -20.84 12.53
N ASN A 402 -1.16 -21.88 12.39
CA ASN A 402 -0.65 -22.61 13.54
C ASN A 402 0.62 -21.91 14.05
N ILE A 403 0.51 -21.20 15.17
CA ILE A 403 1.59 -20.39 15.76
C ILE A 403 2.48 -21.30 16.61
N LYS A 404 3.68 -21.57 16.13
CA LYS A 404 4.64 -22.49 16.78
C LYS A 404 5.91 -21.82 17.30
N SER A 405 6.12 -20.53 17.00
CA SER A 405 7.31 -19.79 17.43
C SER A 405 6.96 -18.36 17.85
N VAL A 406 7.84 -17.77 18.67
CA VAL A 406 7.70 -16.37 19.11
C VAL A 406 7.68 -15.40 17.90
N GLY A 407 8.48 -15.67 16.88
CA GLY A 407 8.48 -14.88 15.64
C GLY A 407 7.16 -14.95 14.89
N GLU A 408 6.57 -16.16 14.78
CA GLU A 408 5.25 -16.37 14.18
C GLU A 408 4.15 -15.68 14.99
N PHE A 409 4.26 -15.70 16.34
CA PHE A 409 3.34 -14.99 17.22
C PHE A 409 3.34 -13.48 16.95
N PHE A 410 4.51 -12.83 16.95
CA PHE A 410 4.59 -11.40 16.66
C PHE A 410 4.13 -11.06 15.24
N SER A 411 4.49 -11.87 14.27
CA SER A 411 4.03 -11.70 12.89
C SER A 411 2.51 -11.81 12.77
N ALA A 412 1.90 -12.80 13.45
CA ALA A 412 0.46 -12.97 13.49
C ALA A 412 -0.23 -11.81 14.23
N LEU A 413 0.33 -11.34 15.34
CA LEU A 413 -0.19 -10.22 16.12
C LEU A 413 -0.20 -8.93 15.28
N ILE A 414 0.92 -8.58 14.65
CA ILE A 414 1.03 -7.39 13.78
C ILE A 414 0.05 -7.51 12.60
N SER A 415 -0.02 -8.68 11.96
CA SER A 415 -0.95 -8.92 10.86
C SER A 415 -2.41 -8.78 11.29
N THR A 416 -2.75 -9.22 12.50
CA THR A 416 -4.11 -9.09 13.07
C THR A 416 -4.46 -7.64 13.33
N ILE A 417 -3.57 -6.88 13.97
CA ILE A 417 -3.77 -5.45 14.24
C ILE A 417 -3.96 -4.69 12.94
N ARG A 418 -3.06 -4.90 11.97
CA ARG A 418 -3.08 -4.25 10.64
C ARG A 418 -4.37 -4.49 9.86
N SER A 419 -4.95 -5.67 9.96
CA SER A 419 -6.12 -6.05 9.15
C SER A 419 -7.45 -5.87 9.88
N ASN A 420 -7.44 -5.56 11.18
CA ASN A 420 -8.66 -5.60 11.99
C ASN A 420 -9.67 -4.53 11.60
N THR A 421 -9.22 -3.29 11.41
CA THR A 421 -10.10 -2.15 11.07
C THR A 421 -10.82 -2.38 9.74
N ASP A 422 -10.06 -2.81 8.72
CA ASP A 422 -10.60 -3.05 7.38
C ASP A 422 -11.55 -4.24 7.36
N LYS A 423 -11.21 -5.32 8.09
CA LYS A 423 -12.06 -6.51 8.24
C LYS A 423 -13.36 -6.23 9.00
N ASP A 424 -13.32 -5.42 10.07
CA ASP A 424 -14.52 -5.08 10.83
C ASP A 424 -15.54 -4.37 9.95
N PHE A 425 -15.11 -3.41 9.15
CA PHE A 425 -15.98 -2.74 8.19
C PHE A 425 -16.57 -3.73 7.17
N MET A 426 -15.75 -4.61 6.58
CA MET A 426 -16.17 -5.58 5.58
C MET A 426 -17.16 -6.61 6.15
N ASN A 427 -16.91 -7.11 7.36
CA ASN A 427 -17.80 -8.05 8.03
C ASN A 427 -19.20 -7.48 8.27
N ARG A 428 -19.28 -6.18 8.54
CA ARG A 428 -20.57 -5.47 8.70
C ARG A 428 -21.20 -5.07 7.37
N ASN A 429 -20.42 -4.90 6.31
CA ASN A 429 -20.85 -4.39 5.01
C ASN A 429 -20.54 -5.38 3.88
N LYS A 430 -21.05 -6.62 3.99
CA LYS A 430 -20.76 -7.72 3.06
C LYS A 430 -21.05 -7.42 1.60
N SER A 431 -21.95 -6.48 1.32
CA SER A 431 -22.24 -6.04 -0.04
C SER A 431 -21.03 -5.43 -0.77
N PHE A 432 -20.02 -4.93 -0.04
CA PHE A 432 -18.77 -4.44 -0.64
C PHE A 432 -17.93 -5.55 -1.25
N ASP A 433 -18.05 -6.81 -0.78
CA ASP A 433 -17.32 -7.96 -1.34
C ASP A 433 -17.60 -8.15 -2.83
N LEU A 434 -18.78 -7.75 -3.32
CA LEU A 434 -19.13 -7.80 -4.74
C LEU A 434 -18.27 -6.86 -5.61
N GLY A 435 -17.79 -5.75 -5.04
CA GLY A 435 -16.92 -4.77 -5.70
C GLY A 435 -15.43 -5.03 -5.51
N ILE A 436 -15.05 -6.08 -4.75
CA ILE A 436 -13.65 -6.34 -4.40
C ILE A 436 -13.09 -7.53 -5.17
N GLU A 437 -11.85 -7.38 -5.62
CA GLU A 437 -11.09 -8.47 -6.23
C GLU A 437 -9.74 -8.64 -5.54
N VAL A 438 -9.28 -9.89 -5.43
CA VAL A 438 -7.98 -10.23 -4.87
C VAL A 438 -7.05 -10.67 -5.99
N VAL A 439 -5.93 -9.98 -6.12
CA VAL A 439 -4.84 -10.39 -7.02
C VAL A 439 -3.99 -11.43 -6.29
N ASP A 440 -3.83 -12.61 -6.89
CA ASP A 440 -3.03 -13.69 -6.32
C ASP A 440 -1.54 -13.38 -6.47
N MET A 441 -0.87 -13.18 -5.32
CA MET A 441 0.54 -12.82 -5.23
C MET A 441 1.37 -13.86 -4.48
N ASP A 442 0.84 -15.07 -4.21
CA ASP A 442 1.48 -16.09 -3.38
C ASP A 442 2.89 -16.50 -3.84
N LYS A 443 3.17 -16.36 -5.13
CA LYS A 443 4.47 -16.72 -5.72
C LYS A 443 5.53 -15.62 -5.65
N HIS A 444 5.15 -14.40 -5.29
CA HIS A 444 6.00 -13.21 -5.34
C HIS A 444 6.23 -12.63 -3.96
N SER A 445 7.45 -12.15 -3.67
CA SER A 445 7.73 -11.46 -2.41
C SER A 445 7.41 -9.95 -2.54
N TRP A 446 6.62 -9.42 -1.61
CA TRP A 446 6.20 -8.01 -1.60
C TRP A 446 7.34 -6.99 -1.33
N LEU A 447 8.50 -7.46 -0.84
CA LEU A 447 9.71 -6.67 -0.61
C LEU A 447 10.82 -6.95 -1.64
N ASN A 448 10.54 -7.63 -2.74
CA ASN A 448 11.53 -7.90 -3.78
C ASN A 448 11.76 -6.68 -4.69
N PHE A 449 12.48 -5.68 -4.20
CA PHE A 449 12.88 -4.50 -5.01
C PHE A 449 13.90 -4.82 -6.12
N PHE A 450 14.31 -6.07 -6.26
CA PHE A 450 15.27 -6.56 -7.27
C PHE A 450 14.58 -7.33 -8.41
N MET A 451 13.28 -7.11 -8.61
CA MET A 451 12.54 -7.78 -9.67
C MET A 451 13.19 -7.57 -11.02
N GLU A 452 13.46 -8.67 -11.71
CA GLU A 452 13.82 -8.67 -13.13
C GLU A 452 12.60 -8.32 -13.99
N GLU A 453 12.83 -7.93 -15.22
CA GLU A 453 11.76 -7.49 -16.12
C GLU A 453 10.70 -8.56 -16.33
N LYS A 454 11.11 -9.82 -16.47
CA LYS A 454 10.20 -10.96 -16.60
C LYS A 454 9.29 -11.10 -15.37
N GLU A 455 9.82 -10.93 -14.16
CA GLU A 455 9.02 -11.00 -12.93
C GLU A 455 8.03 -9.82 -12.85
N LYS A 456 8.43 -8.61 -13.31
CA LYS A 456 7.52 -7.47 -13.42
C LYS A 456 6.37 -7.75 -14.39
N GLN A 457 6.65 -8.39 -15.53
CA GLN A 457 5.64 -8.80 -16.51
C GLN A 457 4.68 -9.83 -15.90
N GLU A 458 5.19 -10.82 -15.16
CA GLU A 458 4.37 -11.82 -14.48
C GLU A 458 3.45 -11.16 -13.43
N VAL A 459 3.98 -10.26 -12.59
CA VAL A 459 3.19 -9.52 -11.59
C VAL A 459 2.14 -8.63 -12.25
N PHE A 460 2.48 -7.93 -13.33
CA PHE A 460 1.54 -7.12 -14.11
C PHE A 460 0.41 -7.98 -14.70
N MET A 461 0.75 -9.14 -15.24
CA MET A 461 -0.21 -10.10 -15.79
C MET A 461 -1.18 -10.61 -14.71
N GLN A 462 -0.73 -10.88 -13.47
CA GLN A 462 -1.62 -11.28 -12.40
C GLN A 462 -2.71 -10.21 -12.13
N GLY A 463 -2.34 -8.94 -12.15
CA GLY A 463 -3.29 -7.84 -12.07
C GLY A 463 -4.29 -7.82 -13.23
N ALA A 464 -3.81 -8.00 -14.46
CA ALA A 464 -4.66 -8.06 -15.64
C ALA A 464 -5.64 -9.24 -15.59
N PHE A 465 -5.19 -10.42 -15.16
CA PHE A 465 -6.06 -11.59 -14.98
C PHE A 465 -7.13 -11.34 -13.90
N ALA A 466 -6.74 -10.75 -12.78
CA ALA A 466 -7.67 -10.44 -11.70
C ALA A 466 -8.76 -9.47 -12.19
N ALA A 467 -8.40 -8.41 -12.92
CA ALA A 467 -9.36 -7.48 -13.51
C ALA A 467 -10.31 -8.17 -14.48
N ALA A 468 -9.79 -9.02 -15.37
CA ALA A 468 -10.63 -9.76 -16.31
C ALA A 468 -11.58 -10.72 -15.60
N ARG A 469 -11.12 -11.45 -14.57
CA ARG A 469 -11.95 -12.31 -13.72
C ARG A 469 -13.04 -11.52 -13.03
N PHE A 470 -12.69 -10.37 -12.46
CA PHE A 470 -13.62 -9.46 -11.81
C PHE A 470 -14.72 -8.98 -12.76
N LEU A 471 -14.37 -8.44 -13.92
CA LEU A 471 -15.33 -7.88 -14.86
C LEU A 471 -16.27 -8.96 -15.46
N ARG A 472 -15.82 -10.19 -15.61
CA ARG A 472 -16.69 -11.30 -16.02
C ARG A 472 -17.79 -11.60 -15.02
N ARG A 473 -17.52 -11.45 -13.70
CA ARG A 473 -18.48 -11.77 -12.63
C ARG A 473 -19.28 -10.58 -12.13
N PHE A 474 -18.77 -9.36 -12.34
CA PHE A 474 -19.40 -8.17 -11.80
C PHE A 474 -20.77 -7.91 -12.46
N ASP A 475 -21.75 -7.66 -11.60
CA ASP A 475 -23.13 -7.33 -11.99
C ASP A 475 -23.56 -6.09 -11.19
N TRP A 476 -23.71 -4.96 -11.91
CA TRP A 476 -24.04 -3.68 -11.31
C TRP A 476 -25.43 -3.65 -10.66
N GLU A 477 -26.42 -4.28 -11.29
CA GLU A 477 -27.79 -4.32 -10.76
C GLU A 477 -27.85 -5.19 -9.48
N ASN A 478 -27.15 -6.33 -9.47
CA ASN A 478 -27.01 -7.16 -8.29
C ASN A 478 -26.24 -6.43 -7.17
N TYR A 479 -25.18 -5.68 -7.48
CA TYR A 479 -24.44 -4.87 -6.51
C TYR A 479 -25.36 -3.86 -5.81
N LYS A 480 -26.20 -3.11 -6.56
CA LYS A 480 -27.16 -2.16 -6.00
C LYS A 480 -28.20 -2.86 -5.11
N LYS A 481 -28.72 -4.00 -5.56
CA LYS A 481 -29.69 -4.80 -4.81
C LYS A 481 -29.14 -5.31 -3.46
N GLU A 482 -27.91 -5.81 -3.47
CA GLU A 482 -27.26 -6.28 -2.23
C GLU A 482 -26.88 -5.12 -1.30
N ARG A 483 -26.54 -3.96 -1.84
CA ARG A 483 -26.34 -2.73 -1.05
C ARG A 483 -27.63 -2.33 -0.31
N LEU A 484 -28.76 -2.37 -0.99
CA LEU A 484 -30.07 -2.08 -0.38
C LEU A 484 -30.42 -3.07 0.73
N LYS A 485 -30.25 -4.38 0.51
CA LYS A 485 -30.49 -5.41 1.51
C LYS A 485 -29.60 -5.25 2.74
N ASN A 486 -28.32 -5.01 2.54
CA ASN A 486 -27.38 -4.85 3.65
C ASN A 486 -27.75 -3.66 4.54
N ASN A 487 -28.24 -2.56 3.95
CA ASN A 487 -28.70 -1.41 4.71
C ASN A 487 -29.96 -1.72 5.53
N ALA A 488 -30.93 -2.46 4.95
CA ALA A 488 -32.14 -2.87 5.66
C ALA A 488 -31.81 -3.76 6.88
N VAL A 489 -30.87 -4.71 6.74
CA VAL A 489 -30.38 -5.54 7.86
C VAL A 489 -29.73 -4.71 8.95
N LEU A 490 -28.91 -3.72 8.58
CA LEU A 490 -28.28 -2.83 9.57
C LEU A 490 -29.30 -1.96 10.31
N GLU A 491 -30.34 -1.51 9.63
CA GLU A 491 -31.45 -0.77 10.27
C GLU A 491 -32.26 -1.66 11.21
N GLU A 492 -32.58 -2.89 10.80
CA GLU A 492 -33.29 -3.86 11.66
C GLU A 492 -32.49 -4.17 12.93
N GLN A 493 -31.17 -4.37 12.81
CA GLN A 493 -30.28 -4.58 13.96
C GLN A 493 -30.25 -3.37 14.91
N ARG A 494 -30.32 -2.14 14.39
CA ARG A 494 -30.41 -0.92 15.20
C ARG A 494 -31.74 -0.77 15.92
N MET A 495 -32.84 -1.20 15.29
CA MET A 495 -34.20 -1.09 15.84
C MET A 495 -34.52 -2.19 16.86
N ASN A 496 -33.81 -3.31 16.82
CA ASN A 496 -34.06 -4.44 17.70
C ASN A 496 -32.80 -4.82 18.52
N PRO A 497 -32.56 -4.13 19.65
CA PRO A 497 -31.36 -4.33 20.48
C PRO A 497 -31.28 -5.71 21.15
N ASN A 498 -32.34 -6.55 21.07
CA ASN A 498 -32.33 -7.89 21.63
C ASN A 498 -31.77 -8.99 20.72
N ASN A 499 -31.29 -8.64 19.54
CA ASN A 499 -30.63 -9.56 18.61
C ASN A 499 -29.07 -9.59 18.77
N TRP A 500 -28.59 -9.46 20.00
CA TRP A 500 -27.16 -9.63 20.35
C TRP A 500 -26.88 -11.06 20.76
#